data_72183dc576b469d063b220093ea25f60
#
_entry.id   72183dc576b469d063b220093ea25f60
#
_cell.length_a   1.000
_cell.length_b   1.000
_cell.length_c   1.000
_cell.angle_alpha   90.00
_cell.angle_beta   90.00
_cell.angle_gamma   90.00
#
_symmetry.space_group_name_H-M   'P 1'
#
loop_
_entity.id
_entity.type
_entity.pdbx_description
1 polymer ?
#
loop_
_entity_poly.entity_id
_entity_poly.type
_entity_poly.pdbx_seq_one_letter_code
_entity_poly.pdbx_strand_id
1 'polypeptide(L)'
;MQAAALLWPAVVPAADFPSAPRAAPVVVPAAPSYAYDPNRFEIRFGVLAHGVGGWESGTVDLSADVVTPRLWAVAPVWWDFLVPRLRFGGAVNLDGRTSFAYVDALWSVPLAERWFAEGFIGPAVHNGKLAGEPGRFAQLGCSVLFHAGGSIGFVPIPRWSVIATFEHLSNGNSVVGTNCPQNQGLNNYGLKIGYSF
;
A
#
# COMPACT_ATOMS: atom_id res chain seq x y z
N MET A 1 -70.66 57.22 48.42
CA MET A 1 -70.25 56.45 47.23
C MET A 1 -68.78 56.79 46.91
N GLN A 2 -67.84 55.97 47.29
CA GLN A 2 -66.44 56.15 46.98
C GLN A 2 -66.05 55.26 45.81
N ALA A 3 -65.57 55.84 44.72
CA ALA A 3 -65.08 55.13 43.57
C ALA A 3 -63.59 54.71 43.83
N ALA A 4 -63.38 53.43 43.88
CA ALA A 4 -61.99 52.87 43.95
C ALA A 4 -61.36 52.88 42.54
N ALA A 5 -60.27 53.62 42.37
CA ALA A 5 -59.51 53.58 41.17
C ALA A 5 -58.52 52.35 41.20
N LEU A 6 -58.73 51.45 40.27
CA LEU A 6 -57.84 50.30 40.01
C LEU A 6 -56.58 50.80 39.25
N LEU A 7 -55.44 50.79 39.93
CA LEU A 7 -54.14 51.00 39.29
C LEU A 7 -53.68 49.72 38.64
N TRP A 8 -53.55 49.68 37.31
CA TRP A 8 -52.95 48.58 36.57
C TRP A 8 -51.44 48.77 36.56
N PRO A 9 -50.67 47.70 36.83
CA PRO A 9 -49.20 47.82 36.74
C PRO A 9 -48.77 47.92 35.26
N ALA A 10 -47.93 48.91 34.99
CA ALA A 10 -47.31 49.08 33.68
C ALA A 10 -46.34 47.96 33.43
N VAL A 11 -46.58 47.18 32.38
CA VAL A 11 -45.62 46.18 31.88
C VAL A 11 -44.45 46.89 31.20
N VAL A 12 -43.31 46.90 31.83
CA VAL A 12 -42.07 47.40 31.22
C VAL A 12 -41.61 46.39 30.19
N PRO A 13 -41.43 46.76 28.88
CA PRO A 13 -40.89 45.84 27.92
C PRO A 13 -39.44 45.49 28.29
N ALA A 14 -39.11 44.17 28.27
CA ALA A 14 -37.76 43.73 28.47
C ALA A 14 -36.87 44.28 27.35
N ALA A 15 -35.79 44.97 27.73
CA ALA A 15 -34.83 45.50 26.77
C ALA A 15 -34.21 44.32 26.03
N ASP A 16 -34.31 44.33 24.69
CA ASP A 16 -33.60 43.38 23.82
C ASP A 16 -32.10 43.65 23.96
N PHE A 17 -31.43 42.84 24.78
CA PHE A 17 -29.97 42.82 24.80
C PHE A 17 -29.48 42.21 23.49
N PRO A 18 -28.55 42.85 22.76
CA PRO A 18 -27.96 42.24 21.58
C PRO A 18 -27.29 40.92 21.99
N SER A 19 -27.72 39.82 21.38
CA SER A 19 -27.14 38.52 21.63
C SER A 19 -25.64 38.56 21.35
N ALA A 20 -24.85 38.12 22.32
CA ALA A 20 -23.39 38.09 22.15
C ALA A 20 -23.04 37.32 20.87
N PRO A 21 -22.06 37.78 20.09
CA PRO A 21 -21.66 37.13 18.86
C PRO A 21 -21.30 35.67 19.17
N ARG A 22 -21.95 34.74 18.47
CA ARG A 22 -21.72 33.31 18.63
C ARG A 22 -20.27 33.04 18.25
N ALA A 23 -19.45 32.56 19.18
CA ALA A 23 -18.07 32.19 18.90
C ALA A 23 -18.05 31.21 17.72
N ALA A 24 -17.19 31.47 16.74
CA ALA A 24 -17.01 30.57 15.63
C ALA A 24 -16.55 29.17 16.16
N PRO A 25 -17.06 28.08 15.58
CA PRO A 25 -16.67 26.76 16.02
C PRO A 25 -15.15 26.59 15.90
N VAL A 26 -14.50 26.24 17.01
CA VAL A 26 -13.07 25.93 17.02
C VAL A 26 -12.90 24.63 16.23
N VAL A 27 -12.30 24.72 15.04
CA VAL A 27 -11.95 23.54 14.25
C VAL A 27 -10.74 22.90 14.92
N VAL A 28 -10.98 21.87 15.74
CA VAL A 28 -9.91 21.04 16.29
C VAL A 28 -9.40 20.16 15.15
N PRO A 29 -8.11 20.21 14.78
CA PRO A 29 -7.56 19.30 13.78
C PRO A 29 -7.81 17.87 14.22
N ALA A 30 -8.27 17.01 13.30
CA ALA A 30 -8.43 15.60 13.58
C ALA A 30 -7.06 15.01 13.98
N ALA A 31 -7.05 14.17 15.02
CA ALA A 31 -5.85 13.47 15.42
C ALA A 31 -5.29 12.65 14.23
N PRO A 32 -3.97 12.57 14.07
CA PRO A 32 -3.38 11.81 12.97
C PRO A 32 -3.78 10.33 13.08
N SER A 33 -4.29 9.78 11.96
CA SER A 33 -4.69 8.37 11.91
C SER A 33 -3.46 7.48 11.68
N TYR A 34 -3.35 6.42 12.44
CA TYR A 34 -2.37 5.34 12.25
C TYR A 34 -2.90 4.23 11.35
N ALA A 35 -4.17 4.29 10.95
CA ALA A 35 -4.74 3.30 10.06
C ALA A 35 -4.08 3.35 8.68
N TYR A 36 -3.78 2.19 8.13
CA TYR A 36 -3.34 2.07 6.75
C TYR A 36 -4.49 2.47 5.81
N ASP A 37 -4.22 3.41 4.90
CA ASP A 37 -5.20 3.90 3.94
C ASP A 37 -4.79 3.48 2.51
N PRO A 38 -5.42 2.45 1.93
CA PRO A 38 -5.12 1.98 0.58
C PRO A 38 -5.57 2.94 -0.54
N ASN A 39 -6.24 4.05 -0.21
CA ASN A 39 -6.69 5.05 -1.18
C ASN A 39 -5.70 6.21 -1.34
N ARG A 40 -4.44 6.02 -0.91
CA ARG A 40 -3.36 6.99 -1.06
C ARG A 40 -2.30 6.49 -2.03
N PHE A 41 -1.64 7.42 -2.71
CA PHE A 41 -0.36 7.12 -3.36
C PHE A 41 0.69 6.78 -2.32
N GLU A 42 1.55 5.82 -2.63
CA GLU A 42 2.64 5.41 -1.76
C GLU A 42 3.92 5.20 -2.57
N ILE A 43 5.05 5.65 -2.03
CA ILE A 43 6.38 5.35 -2.54
C ILE A 43 7.07 4.45 -1.52
N ARG A 44 7.72 3.38 -2.00
CA ARG A 44 8.41 2.40 -1.16
C ARG A 44 9.84 2.23 -1.61
N PHE A 45 10.73 2.07 -0.65
CA PHE A 45 12.13 1.69 -0.86
C PHE A 45 12.49 0.56 0.08
N GLY A 46 13.32 -0.37 -0.40
CA GLY A 46 13.67 -1.52 0.42
C GLY A 46 14.91 -2.26 -0.04
N VAL A 47 15.25 -3.26 0.76
CA VAL A 47 16.31 -4.21 0.49
C VAL A 47 15.74 -5.62 0.51
N LEU A 48 16.18 -6.46 -0.45
CA LEU A 48 15.75 -7.83 -0.57
C LEU A 48 16.96 -8.76 -0.54
N ALA A 49 16.87 -9.86 0.19
CA ALA A 49 17.73 -11.00 0.02
C ALA A 49 17.32 -11.70 -1.28
N HIS A 50 18.22 -11.73 -2.25
CA HIS A 50 17.95 -12.15 -3.62
C HIS A 50 18.08 -13.66 -3.80
N GLY A 51 17.17 -14.25 -4.57
CA GLY A 51 17.25 -15.63 -5.06
C GLY A 51 17.39 -16.69 -3.97
N VAL A 52 16.79 -16.47 -2.81
CA VAL A 52 16.96 -17.33 -1.62
C VAL A 52 16.62 -18.79 -1.94
N GLY A 53 17.55 -19.68 -1.63
CA GLY A 53 17.42 -21.10 -1.92
C GLY A 53 17.71 -21.50 -3.37
N GLY A 54 18.06 -20.52 -4.23
CA GLY A 54 18.37 -20.74 -5.65
C GLY A 54 19.83 -20.44 -6.01
N TRP A 55 20.11 -20.44 -7.31
CA TRP A 55 21.45 -20.22 -7.88
C TRP A 55 22.04 -18.83 -7.65
N GLU A 56 21.18 -17.82 -7.44
CA GLU A 56 21.59 -16.44 -7.21
C GLU A 56 21.55 -16.04 -5.73
N SER A 57 21.39 -17.03 -4.83
CA SER A 57 21.34 -16.76 -3.38
C SER A 57 22.63 -16.14 -2.84
N GLY A 58 22.48 -15.43 -1.71
CA GLY A 58 23.60 -14.77 -1.04
C GLY A 58 23.94 -13.39 -1.59
N THR A 59 23.09 -12.83 -2.43
CA THR A 59 23.19 -11.45 -2.95
C THR A 59 22.02 -10.58 -2.49
N VAL A 60 22.13 -9.27 -2.71
CA VAL A 60 21.17 -8.28 -2.20
C VAL A 60 20.68 -7.40 -3.32
N ASP A 61 19.35 -7.09 -3.29
CA ASP A 61 18.74 -6.11 -4.17
C ASP A 61 18.37 -4.83 -3.42
N LEU A 62 18.48 -3.70 -4.13
CA LEU A 62 17.78 -2.47 -3.80
C LEU A 62 16.47 -2.42 -4.59
N SER A 63 15.36 -2.21 -3.92
CA SER A 63 14.04 -2.12 -4.55
C SER A 63 13.38 -0.77 -4.35
N ALA A 64 12.58 -0.37 -5.33
CA ALA A 64 11.73 0.81 -5.26
C ALA A 64 10.38 0.52 -5.93
N ASP A 65 9.30 1.03 -5.32
CA ASP A 65 7.93 0.91 -5.83
C ASP A 65 7.19 2.23 -5.76
N VAL A 66 6.27 2.44 -6.70
CA VAL A 66 5.18 3.40 -6.62
C VAL A 66 3.87 2.63 -6.63
N VAL A 67 3.01 2.92 -5.67
CA VAL A 67 1.70 2.27 -5.52
C VAL A 67 0.61 3.31 -5.65
N THR A 68 -0.36 3.08 -6.54
CA THR A 68 -1.49 3.99 -6.75
C THR A 68 -2.54 3.84 -5.65
N PRO A 69 -3.49 4.77 -5.50
CA PRO A 69 -4.76 4.49 -4.83
C PRO A 69 -5.46 3.29 -5.48
N ARG A 70 -6.51 2.78 -4.83
CA ARG A 70 -7.41 1.81 -5.47
C ARG A 70 -7.91 2.34 -6.81
N LEU A 71 -8.02 1.47 -7.82
CA LEU A 71 -8.34 1.86 -9.20
C LEU A 71 -9.71 2.52 -9.35
N TRP A 72 -10.66 2.18 -8.47
CA TRP A 72 -11.97 2.82 -8.42
C TRP A 72 -12.49 2.85 -6.99
N ALA A 73 -13.28 3.87 -6.68
CA ALA A 73 -13.98 3.96 -5.42
C ALA A 73 -15.18 3.00 -5.43
N VAL A 74 -15.26 2.17 -4.42
CA VAL A 74 -16.45 1.40 -4.10
C VAL A 74 -17.08 2.06 -2.88
N ALA A 75 -18.40 2.17 -2.84
CA ALA A 75 -19.07 2.54 -1.59
C ALA A 75 -18.58 1.61 -0.48
N PRO A 76 -18.50 2.06 0.79
CA PRO A 76 -17.94 1.26 1.86
C PRO A 76 -18.76 -0.01 2.05
N VAL A 77 -18.30 -1.07 1.40
CA VAL A 77 -18.85 -2.42 1.43
C VAL A 77 -17.72 -3.36 1.83
N TRP A 78 -18.08 -4.46 2.48
CA TRP A 78 -17.10 -5.39 3.03
C TRP A 78 -16.17 -6.04 1.98
N TRP A 79 -16.43 -5.90 0.66
CA TRP A 79 -15.58 -6.39 -0.44
C TRP A 79 -14.71 -5.30 -1.10
N ASP A 80 -14.62 -4.10 -0.56
CA ASP A 80 -13.80 -3.02 -1.12
C ASP A 80 -12.31 -3.40 -1.25
N PHE A 81 -11.86 -4.35 -0.41
CA PHE A 81 -10.51 -4.91 -0.46
C PHE A 81 -10.22 -5.69 -1.76
N LEU A 82 -11.25 -6.12 -2.51
CA LEU A 82 -11.08 -6.78 -3.81
C LEU A 82 -10.70 -5.80 -4.93
N VAL A 83 -10.86 -4.48 -4.72
CA VAL A 83 -10.42 -3.48 -5.69
C VAL A 83 -8.91 -3.35 -5.64
N PRO A 84 -8.19 -3.71 -6.72
CA PRO A 84 -6.74 -3.64 -6.72
C PRO A 84 -6.23 -2.19 -6.81
N ARG A 85 -5.01 -2.04 -6.39
CA ARG A 85 -4.11 -0.91 -6.65
C ARG A 85 -3.16 -1.33 -7.79
N LEU A 86 -2.56 -0.40 -8.49
CA LEU A 86 -1.42 -0.70 -9.34
C LEU A 86 -0.12 -0.45 -8.57
N ARG A 87 0.83 -1.36 -8.71
CA ARG A 87 2.18 -1.22 -8.20
C ARG A 87 3.16 -1.29 -9.37
N PHE A 88 3.97 -0.27 -9.53
CA PHE A 88 5.05 -0.17 -10.49
C PHE A 88 6.35 -0.18 -9.71
N GLY A 89 7.24 -1.08 -10.04
CA GLY A 89 8.47 -1.16 -9.28
C GLY A 89 9.55 -2.01 -9.94
N GLY A 90 10.61 -2.21 -9.18
CA GLY A 90 11.72 -3.05 -9.59
C GLY A 90 12.75 -3.22 -8.50
N ALA A 91 13.70 -4.09 -8.79
CA ALA A 91 14.83 -4.37 -7.93
C ALA A 91 16.12 -4.46 -8.76
N VAL A 92 17.16 -3.82 -8.27
CA VAL A 92 18.50 -3.85 -8.86
C VAL A 92 19.41 -4.67 -7.95
N ASN A 93 19.98 -5.74 -8.50
CA ASN A 93 20.92 -6.58 -7.78
C ASN A 93 22.28 -5.92 -7.68
N LEU A 94 22.84 -5.82 -6.47
CA LEU A 94 24.10 -5.14 -6.19
C LEU A 94 25.34 -5.94 -6.61
N ASP A 95 25.20 -7.24 -6.81
CA ASP A 95 26.28 -8.16 -7.18
C ASP A 95 26.26 -8.54 -8.67
N GLY A 96 25.47 -7.80 -9.49
CA GLY A 96 25.38 -8.02 -10.93
C GLY A 96 24.64 -9.31 -11.30
N ARG A 97 23.72 -9.79 -10.45
CA ARG A 97 22.79 -10.87 -10.73
C ARG A 97 21.53 -10.33 -11.43
N THR A 98 20.47 -11.12 -11.45
CA THR A 98 19.24 -10.74 -12.09
C THR A 98 18.60 -9.53 -11.42
N SER A 99 18.44 -8.46 -12.19
CA SER A 99 17.62 -7.30 -11.84
C SER A 99 16.30 -7.38 -12.61
N PHE A 100 15.23 -6.82 -12.07
CA PHE A 100 13.89 -6.92 -12.68
C PHE A 100 13.04 -5.69 -12.42
N ALA A 101 12.06 -5.48 -13.31
CA ALA A 101 11.02 -4.46 -13.15
C ALA A 101 9.64 -5.10 -13.39
N TYR A 102 8.61 -4.59 -12.74
CA TYR A 102 7.27 -5.19 -12.74
C TYR A 102 6.15 -4.17 -12.70
N VAL A 103 4.98 -4.64 -13.10
CA VAL A 103 3.69 -3.97 -12.91
C VAL A 103 2.73 -4.98 -12.32
N ASP A 104 2.25 -4.73 -11.10
CA ASP A 104 1.37 -5.66 -10.39
C ASP A 104 -0.01 -5.08 -10.14
N ALA A 105 -1.00 -5.95 -10.10
CA ALA A 105 -2.21 -5.75 -9.34
C ALA A 105 -1.92 -6.10 -7.88
N LEU A 106 -2.19 -5.17 -6.97
CA LEU A 106 -1.92 -5.26 -5.54
C LEU A 106 -3.22 -5.12 -4.76
N TRP A 107 -3.52 -6.10 -3.93
CA TRP A 107 -4.65 -6.06 -2.99
C TRP A 107 -4.13 -5.82 -1.58
N SER A 108 -4.73 -4.87 -0.87
CA SER A 108 -4.35 -4.52 0.50
C SER A 108 -5.54 -4.70 1.43
N VAL A 109 -5.34 -5.48 2.49
CA VAL A 109 -6.36 -5.81 3.49
C VAL A 109 -5.90 -5.31 4.86
N PRO A 110 -6.63 -4.39 5.51
CA PRO A 110 -6.37 -4.05 6.90
C PRO A 110 -6.62 -5.26 7.80
N LEU A 111 -5.67 -5.60 8.66
CA LEU A 111 -5.79 -6.68 9.64
C LEU A 111 -6.14 -6.15 11.03
N ALA A 112 -5.60 -5.00 11.39
CA ALA A 112 -5.84 -4.27 12.63
C ALA A 112 -5.53 -2.78 12.40
N GLU A 113 -5.71 -1.93 13.43
CA GLU A 113 -5.53 -0.48 13.31
C GLU A 113 -4.22 -0.08 12.59
N ARG A 114 -3.11 -0.77 12.90
CA ARG A 114 -1.77 -0.46 12.38
C ARG A 114 -1.21 -1.53 11.46
N TRP A 115 -1.90 -2.66 11.29
CA TRP A 115 -1.41 -3.80 10.53
C TRP A 115 -2.22 -4.02 9.26
N PHE A 116 -1.55 -4.35 8.18
CA PHE A 116 -2.18 -4.73 6.93
C PHE A 116 -1.43 -5.90 6.29
N ALA A 117 -2.15 -6.65 5.47
CA ALA A 117 -1.58 -7.65 4.59
C ALA A 117 -1.76 -7.24 3.13
N GLU A 118 -0.87 -7.70 2.27
CA GLU A 118 -0.96 -7.49 0.84
C GLU A 118 -0.70 -8.78 0.10
N GLY A 119 -1.41 -8.94 -1.03
CA GLY A 119 -1.13 -9.93 -2.04
C GLY A 119 -0.99 -9.25 -3.39
N PHE A 120 -0.12 -9.73 -4.25
CA PHE A 120 0.10 -9.11 -5.55
C PHE A 120 0.49 -10.13 -6.61
N ILE A 121 0.15 -9.79 -7.86
CA ILE A 121 0.54 -10.54 -9.05
C ILE A 121 0.61 -9.61 -10.26
N GLY A 122 1.57 -9.86 -11.15
CA GLY A 122 1.70 -9.13 -12.41
C GLY A 122 2.83 -9.65 -13.28
N PRO A 123 3.05 -9.05 -14.45
CA PRO A 123 4.20 -9.31 -15.30
C PRO A 123 5.45 -8.60 -14.80
N ALA A 124 6.61 -9.25 -15.00
CA ALA A 124 7.93 -8.68 -14.79
C ALA A 124 8.83 -8.93 -16.00
N VAL A 125 9.73 -7.99 -16.26
CA VAL A 125 10.84 -8.12 -17.21
C VAL A 125 12.16 -8.12 -16.43
N HIS A 126 13.18 -8.78 -16.96
CA HIS A 126 14.44 -8.94 -16.26
C HIS A 126 15.64 -8.98 -17.23
N ASN A 127 16.84 -8.79 -16.69
CA ASN A 127 18.10 -8.90 -17.42
C ASN A 127 18.85 -10.24 -17.16
N GLY A 128 18.20 -11.19 -16.47
CA GLY A 128 18.76 -12.49 -16.14
C GLY A 128 18.88 -13.42 -17.35
N LYS A 129 19.41 -14.63 -17.12
CA LYS A 129 19.66 -15.62 -18.19
C LYS A 129 18.37 -16.36 -18.54
N LEU A 130 18.11 -16.55 -19.83
CA LEU A 130 16.98 -17.36 -20.31
C LEU A 130 17.31 -18.85 -20.33
N ALA A 131 18.52 -19.18 -20.77
CA ALA A 131 19.05 -20.54 -20.85
C ALA A 131 20.59 -20.52 -20.79
N GLY A 132 21.23 -21.67 -20.67
CA GLY A 132 22.68 -21.80 -20.67
C GLY A 132 23.16 -22.92 -19.79
N GLU A 133 24.48 -22.98 -19.55
CA GLU A 133 25.07 -23.92 -18.62
C GLU A 133 24.73 -23.55 -17.17
N PRO A 134 24.54 -24.57 -16.30
CA PRO A 134 24.39 -24.35 -14.87
C PRO A 134 25.54 -23.53 -14.33
N GLY A 135 25.23 -22.48 -13.57
CA GLY A 135 26.27 -21.58 -13.08
C GLY A 135 25.77 -20.59 -12.06
N ARG A 136 26.39 -19.41 -12.06
CA ARG A 136 26.09 -18.35 -11.09
C ARG A 136 24.71 -17.67 -11.29
N PHE A 137 24.00 -17.95 -12.38
CA PHE A 137 22.73 -17.33 -12.72
C PHE A 137 21.59 -18.34 -12.78
N ALA A 138 20.43 -17.93 -12.31
CA ALA A 138 19.19 -18.66 -12.53
C ALA A 138 18.82 -18.63 -14.01
N GLN A 139 18.30 -19.76 -14.52
CA GLN A 139 17.80 -19.87 -15.88
C GLN A 139 16.30 -19.69 -15.87
N LEU A 140 15.85 -18.54 -16.32
CA LEU A 140 14.47 -18.09 -16.13
C LEU A 140 13.55 -18.44 -17.31
N GLY A 141 14.13 -18.85 -18.43
CA GLY A 141 13.44 -19.43 -19.57
C GLY A 141 12.75 -18.44 -20.50
N CYS A 142 12.12 -17.40 -19.98
CA CYS A 142 11.40 -16.38 -20.74
C CYS A 142 11.80 -14.97 -20.31
N SER A 143 11.73 -14.00 -21.23
CA SER A 143 12.05 -12.58 -20.96
C SER A 143 10.99 -11.88 -20.12
N VAL A 144 9.76 -12.41 -20.13
CA VAL A 144 8.66 -11.94 -19.28
C VAL A 144 8.30 -13.05 -18.33
N LEU A 145 8.23 -12.71 -17.05
CA LEU A 145 7.91 -13.61 -15.96
C LEU A 145 6.61 -13.18 -15.29
N PHE A 146 6.02 -14.07 -14.54
CA PHE A 146 5.06 -13.73 -13.49
C PHE A 146 5.84 -13.26 -12.26
N HIS A 147 5.42 -12.14 -11.71
CA HIS A 147 5.83 -11.64 -10.41
C HIS A 147 4.65 -11.78 -9.47
N ALA A 148 4.80 -12.49 -8.37
CA ALA A 148 3.73 -12.71 -7.41
C ALA A 148 4.29 -12.79 -5.99
N GLY A 149 3.46 -12.49 -5.01
CA GLY A 149 3.91 -12.57 -3.62
C GLY A 149 2.93 -12.01 -2.63
N GLY A 150 3.44 -11.75 -1.42
CA GLY A 150 2.67 -11.18 -0.33
C GLY A 150 3.54 -10.42 0.65
N SER A 151 2.89 -9.57 1.41
CA SER A 151 3.54 -8.71 2.40
C SER A 151 2.71 -8.59 3.67
N ILE A 152 3.39 -8.32 4.78
CA ILE A 152 2.78 -7.84 6.02
C ILE A 152 3.39 -6.47 6.33
N GLY A 153 2.53 -5.48 6.54
CA GLY A 153 2.93 -4.11 6.84
C GLY A 153 2.45 -3.63 8.20
N PHE A 154 3.23 -2.74 8.78
CA PHE A 154 2.94 -2.06 10.04
C PHE A 154 3.13 -0.55 9.89
N VAL A 155 2.24 0.25 10.47
CA VAL A 155 2.26 1.73 10.45
C VAL A 155 2.78 2.24 11.80
N PRO A 156 4.11 2.50 11.96
CA PRO A 156 4.70 2.98 13.21
C PRO A 156 4.28 4.41 13.55
N ILE A 157 4.22 5.27 12.54
CA ILE A 157 3.78 6.66 12.62
C ILE A 157 2.89 6.99 11.41
N PRO A 158 1.99 7.99 11.49
CA PRO A 158 1.10 8.33 10.39
C PRO A 158 1.81 8.50 9.07
N ARG A 159 1.28 7.91 8.00
CA ARG A 159 1.80 7.88 6.62
C ARG A 159 3.04 7.03 6.37
N TRP A 160 3.73 6.54 7.38
CA TRP A 160 4.88 5.67 7.22
C TRP A 160 4.52 4.21 7.46
N SER A 161 5.03 3.33 6.64
CA SER A 161 4.88 1.89 6.80
C SER A 161 6.23 1.18 6.79
N VAL A 162 6.31 0.09 7.55
CA VAL A 162 7.40 -0.90 7.47
C VAL A 162 6.77 -2.19 6.99
N ILE A 163 7.31 -2.75 5.91
CA ILE A 163 6.70 -3.83 5.16
C ILE A 163 7.70 -4.98 5.03
N ALA A 164 7.35 -6.14 5.57
CA ALA A 164 8.05 -7.39 5.27
C ALA A 164 7.41 -8.03 4.04
N THR A 165 8.20 -8.36 3.02
CA THR A 165 7.71 -8.86 1.74
C THR A 165 8.39 -10.16 1.35
N PHE A 166 7.62 -11.03 0.68
CA PHE A 166 8.08 -12.16 -0.11
C PHE A 166 7.68 -11.92 -1.56
N GLU A 167 8.63 -12.04 -2.48
CA GLU A 167 8.44 -11.84 -3.92
C GLU A 167 8.96 -13.06 -4.68
N HIS A 168 8.16 -13.59 -5.58
CA HIS A 168 8.50 -14.73 -6.41
C HIS A 168 8.40 -14.37 -7.89
N LEU A 169 9.45 -14.69 -8.65
CA LEU A 169 9.46 -14.56 -10.10
C LEU A 169 9.56 -15.95 -10.73
N SER A 170 8.69 -16.24 -11.67
CA SER A 170 8.73 -17.48 -12.46
C SER A 170 8.06 -17.29 -13.81
N ASN A 171 8.40 -18.14 -14.78
CA ASN A 171 7.75 -18.10 -16.09
C ASN A 171 6.39 -18.83 -16.13
N GLY A 172 5.96 -19.41 -15.02
CA GLY A 172 4.66 -20.09 -14.92
C GLY A 172 4.53 -21.39 -15.71
N ASN A 173 5.60 -21.95 -16.24
CA ASN A 173 5.55 -23.16 -17.10
C ASN A 173 4.84 -24.33 -16.44
N SER A 174 5.04 -24.53 -15.15
CA SER A 174 4.39 -25.60 -14.38
C SER A 174 2.92 -25.35 -14.06
N VAL A 175 2.42 -24.13 -14.24
CA VAL A 175 1.04 -23.73 -13.87
C VAL A 175 0.19 -23.44 -15.11
N VAL A 176 0.73 -22.68 -16.08
CA VAL A 176 -0.02 -22.19 -17.24
C VAL A 176 0.55 -22.69 -18.59
N GLY A 177 1.62 -23.48 -18.57
CA GLY A 177 2.17 -24.11 -19.77
C GLY A 177 2.79 -23.11 -20.77
N THR A 178 3.62 -22.20 -20.32
CA THR A 178 4.18 -21.10 -21.15
C THR A 178 5.19 -21.54 -22.21
N ASN A 179 5.53 -22.81 -22.33
CA ASN A 179 6.56 -23.35 -23.24
C ASN A 179 7.97 -22.76 -23.06
N CYS A 180 8.28 -22.17 -21.92
CA CYS A 180 9.61 -21.70 -21.60
C CYS A 180 10.50 -22.87 -21.19
N PRO A 181 11.70 -23.03 -21.79
CA PRO A 181 12.49 -24.27 -21.64
C PRO A 181 13.07 -24.48 -20.22
N GLN A 182 13.20 -23.42 -19.45
CA GLN A 182 13.74 -23.41 -18.09
C GLN A 182 12.81 -22.64 -17.15
N ASN A 183 12.79 -23.02 -15.87
CA ASN A 183 12.01 -22.31 -14.84
C ASN A 183 12.65 -22.52 -13.46
N GLN A 184 13.81 -21.94 -13.24
CA GLN A 184 14.44 -22.03 -11.93
C GLN A 184 13.85 -21.03 -10.92
N GLY A 185 13.18 -19.99 -11.42
CA GLY A 185 12.53 -18.98 -10.59
C GLY A 185 13.48 -18.20 -9.66
N LEU A 186 12.96 -17.16 -9.03
CA LEU A 186 13.67 -16.40 -8.00
C LEU A 186 12.74 -16.16 -6.82
N ASN A 187 13.22 -16.40 -5.61
CA ASN A 187 12.52 -16.10 -4.36
C ASN A 187 13.28 -15.00 -3.64
N ASN A 188 12.64 -13.88 -3.41
CA ASN A 188 13.22 -12.74 -2.72
C ASN A 188 12.44 -12.43 -1.44
N TYR A 189 13.17 -12.16 -0.37
CA TYR A 189 12.60 -11.78 0.93
C TYR A 189 13.19 -10.47 1.36
N GLY A 190 12.39 -9.55 1.86
CA GLY A 190 12.93 -8.27 2.25
C GLY A 190 12.09 -7.41 3.15
N LEU A 191 12.65 -6.22 3.40
CA LEU A 191 12.00 -5.17 4.16
C LEU A 191 11.94 -3.91 3.30
N LYS A 192 10.80 -3.24 3.32
CA LYS A 192 10.58 -1.96 2.65
C LYS A 192 10.05 -0.92 3.65
N ILE A 193 10.38 0.32 3.41
CA ILE A 193 9.79 1.48 4.08
C ILE A 193 8.92 2.18 3.05
N GLY A 194 7.66 2.45 3.39
CA GLY A 194 6.69 3.16 2.57
C GLY A 194 6.33 4.52 3.16
N TYR A 195 6.03 5.47 2.29
CA TYR A 195 5.44 6.75 2.64
C TYR A 195 4.21 7.03 1.78
N SER A 196 3.08 7.32 2.45
CA SER A 196 1.78 7.62 1.81
C SER A 196 1.50 9.13 1.79
N PHE A 197 1.01 9.64 0.65
CA PHE A 197 0.73 11.05 0.44
C PHE A 197 -0.71 11.42 0.77
#